data_ae62f1d8813afbe614e7558b89f0b1fe
#
_entry.id   ae62f1d8813afbe614e7558b89f0b1fe
#
_cell.length_a   1.000
_cell.length_b   1.000
_cell.length_c   1.000
_cell.angle_alpha   90.00
_cell.angle_beta   90.00
_cell.angle_gamma   90.00
#
_symmetry.space_group_name_H-M   'P 1'
#
loop_
_entity.id
_entity.type
_entity.pdbx_description
1 polymer ?
#
loop_
_entity_poly.entity_id
_entity_poly.type
_entity_poly.pdbx_seq_one_letter_code
_entity_poly.pdbx_strand_id
1 'polypeptide(L)'
;MDFEFSPEQQTFIEQVEAFLDANDDPDIFDVTRENMAQIVDTPKRRQFMAKLGEMGWLGMTWPKEYGGSEGEGVYEYLLNERLAGRGGPQIGKGVGIIGKTLIAHGNDFLKDEFLPKILRNEVEFAVGYSEPNAGSDAASMRLKGVRGERDGKTGWILNGQKTWTTSAHFAEWYWLGVRTDPDNKHRGITLMLVPLDQPGITINKIDTMGGVPMGDERTNEVFIDDVFVPDEYVVGEVNSGFQYISQALDLERFTMFTYSPIKQRLDVLVDHVRTETVDGEPIKDDPIVRQRIGQLATEAEVARVMGLRVVSESMKADAVPGTPPPTVESSEYKLFATEFSKRLADA
;
A
#
# COMPACT_ATOMS: atom_id res chain seq x y z
N MET A 1 0.24 24.52 -17.68
CA MET A 1 0.01 23.38 -16.78
C MET A 1 -0.91 23.90 -15.71
N ASP A 2 -2.12 23.38 -15.62
CA ASP A 2 -3.09 23.76 -14.63
C ASP A 2 -2.92 22.82 -13.43
N PHE A 3 -2.78 23.35 -12.23
CA PHE A 3 -2.63 22.57 -10.98
C PHE A 3 -3.89 22.62 -10.13
N GLU A 4 -4.98 23.19 -10.67
CA GLU A 4 -6.25 23.25 -9.97
C GLU A 4 -7.11 22.03 -10.30
N PHE A 5 -7.87 21.57 -9.32
CA PHE A 5 -8.83 20.49 -9.52
C PHE A 5 -10.09 21.02 -10.20
N SER A 6 -10.71 20.20 -11.05
CA SER A 6 -11.97 20.55 -11.70
C SER A 6 -13.10 20.77 -10.67
N PRO A 7 -14.20 21.44 -11.04
CA PRO A 7 -15.34 21.58 -10.15
C PRO A 7 -15.90 20.27 -9.64
N GLU A 8 -15.90 19.22 -10.48
CA GLU A 8 -16.34 17.86 -10.09
C GLU A 8 -15.38 17.24 -9.09
N GLN A 9 -14.07 17.37 -9.28
CA GLN A 9 -13.05 16.91 -8.36
C GLN A 9 -13.11 17.66 -7.03
N GLN A 10 -13.36 18.97 -7.07
CA GLN A 10 -13.56 19.78 -5.87
C GLN A 10 -14.82 19.34 -5.10
N THR A 11 -15.92 19.08 -5.80
CA THR A 11 -17.15 18.54 -5.18
C THR A 11 -16.89 17.17 -4.52
N PHE A 12 -16.10 16.31 -5.15
CA PHE A 12 -15.72 15.04 -4.55
C PHE A 12 -14.87 15.24 -3.28
N ILE A 13 -13.90 16.17 -3.30
CA ILE A 13 -13.12 16.53 -2.10
C ILE A 13 -14.06 16.94 -0.96
N GLU A 14 -15.03 17.80 -1.22
CA GLU A 14 -16.01 18.26 -0.21
C GLU A 14 -16.84 17.10 0.34
N GLN A 15 -17.25 16.15 -0.50
CA GLN A 15 -17.96 14.96 -0.07
C GLN A 15 -17.08 14.06 0.83
N VAL A 16 -15.83 13.86 0.45
CA VAL A 16 -14.87 13.09 1.26
C VAL A 16 -14.66 13.78 2.61
N GLU A 17 -14.38 15.08 2.63
CA GLU A 17 -14.19 15.82 3.90
C GLU A 17 -15.42 15.73 4.81
N ALA A 18 -16.62 15.94 4.27
CA ALA A 18 -17.86 15.81 5.04
C ALA A 18 -18.06 14.40 5.60
N PHE A 19 -17.70 13.36 4.84
CA PHE A 19 -17.75 11.99 5.31
C PHE A 19 -16.72 11.73 6.43
N LEU A 20 -15.50 12.25 6.30
CA LEU A 20 -14.46 12.14 7.31
C LEU A 20 -14.85 12.86 8.60
N ASP A 21 -15.43 14.06 8.50
CA ASP A 21 -15.94 14.83 9.66
C ASP A 21 -17.06 14.07 10.39
N ALA A 22 -17.96 13.43 9.66
CA ALA A 22 -19.03 12.64 10.23
C ALA A 22 -18.57 11.33 10.90
N ASN A 23 -17.36 10.88 10.60
CA ASN A 23 -16.75 9.65 11.13
C ASN A 23 -15.47 9.93 11.94
N ASP A 24 -15.26 11.18 12.39
CA ASP A 24 -14.08 11.56 13.16
C ASP A 24 -14.06 10.84 14.52
N ASP A 25 -13.17 9.87 14.64
CA ASP A 25 -13.00 9.02 15.83
C ASP A 25 -11.49 8.82 16.05
N PRO A 26 -10.94 9.13 17.23
CA PRO A 26 -9.52 9.01 17.51
C PRO A 26 -8.99 7.55 17.45
N ASP A 27 -9.87 6.54 17.50
CA ASP A 27 -9.49 5.14 17.30
C ASP A 27 -9.31 4.82 15.79
N ILE A 28 -9.84 5.67 14.90
CA ILE A 28 -9.72 5.53 13.45
C ILE A 28 -8.62 6.44 12.91
N PHE A 29 -8.63 7.71 13.32
CA PHE A 29 -7.74 8.76 12.82
C PHE A 29 -6.69 9.12 13.87
N ASP A 30 -5.43 8.94 13.54
CA ASP A 30 -4.32 9.29 14.42
C ASP A 30 -3.13 9.80 13.61
N VAL A 31 -3.00 11.11 13.58
CA VAL A 31 -1.95 11.82 12.84
C VAL A 31 -0.54 11.60 13.40
N THR A 32 -0.43 11.10 14.63
CA THR A 32 0.85 10.85 15.27
C THR A 32 1.48 9.54 14.82
N ARG A 33 0.71 8.66 14.18
CA ARG A 33 1.20 7.40 13.66
C ARG A 33 1.94 7.58 12.34
N GLU A 34 2.95 6.78 12.13
CA GLU A 34 3.61 6.67 10.82
C GLU A 34 2.69 6.01 9.80
N ASN A 35 2.86 6.35 8.51
CA ASN A 35 2.01 5.84 7.43
C ASN A 35 1.89 4.31 7.42
N MET A 36 3.01 3.60 7.62
CA MET A 36 3.01 2.13 7.67
C MET A 36 2.38 1.59 8.95
N ALA A 37 2.43 2.37 10.02
CA ALA A 37 1.82 2.06 11.30
C ALA A 37 0.29 2.27 11.31
N GLN A 38 -0.25 2.91 10.28
CA GLN A 38 -1.70 3.09 10.11
C GLN A 38 -2.39 1.83 9.57
N ILE A 39 -1.63 0.82 9.16
CA ILE A 39 -2.15 -0.49 8.80
C ILE A 39 -2.39 -1.30 10.08
N VAL A 40 -3.32 -0.84 10.90
CA VAL A 40 -3.73 -1.51 12.14
C VAL A 40 -5.13 -2.07 11.95
N ASP A 41 -5.29 -3.35 12.27
CA ASP A 41 -6.59 -3.99 12.25
C ASP A 41 -7.31 -3.78 13.59
N THR A 42 -8.37 -2.98 13.56
CA THR A 42 -9.31 -2.86 14.66
C THR A 42 -10.74 -2.94 14.15
N PRO A 43 -11.71 -3.40 14.96
CA PRO A 43 -13.11 -3.47 14.54
C PRO A 43 -13.65 -2.14 14.01
N LYS A 44 -13.27 -1.01 14.63
CA LYS A 44 -13.69 0.33 14.18
C LYS A 44 -13.11 0.68 12.82
N ARG A 45 -11.82 0.37 12.58
CA ARG A 45 -11.18 0.63 11.29
C ARG A 45 -11.76 -0.26 10.21
N ARG A 46 -12.01 -1.54 10.48
CA ARG A 46 -12.71 -2.43 9.53
C ARG A 46 -14.09 -1.91 9.18
N GLN A 47 -14.88 -1.46 10.17
CA GLN A 47 -16.19 -0.84 9.94
C GLN A 47 -16.10 0.45 9.11
N PHE A 48 -15.12 1.30 9.40
CA PHE A 48 -14.89 2.52 8.63
C PHE A 48 -14.55 2.19 7.17
N MET A 49 -13.65 1.25 6.93
CA MET A 49 -13.30 0.82 5.57
C MET A 49 -14.48 0.18 4.83
N ALA A 50 -15.34 -0.58 5.53
CA ALA A 50 -16.57 -1.12 4.94
C ALA A 50 -17.51 0.01 4.51
N LYS A 51 -17.63 1.11 5.28
CA LYS A 51 -18.42 2.29 4.86
C LYS A 51 -17.86 2.93 3.59
N LEU A 52 -16.53 2.96 3.39
CA LEU A 52 -15.95 3.42 2.11
C LEU A 52 -16.38 2.52 0.95
N GLY A 53 -16.46 1.21 1.20
CA GLY A 53 -17.01 0.24 0.23
C GLY A 53 -18.48 0.51 -0.09
N GLU A 54 -19.32 0.76 0.92
CA GLU A 54 -20.75 1.09 0.76
C GLU A 54 -20.95 2.40 -0.04
N MET A 55 -20.05 3.36 0.09
CA MET A 55 -20.03 4.59 -0.70
C MET A 55 -19.57 4.37 -2.16
N GLY A 56 -19.09 3.15 -2.51
CA GLY A 56 -18.51 2.86 -3.81
C GLY A 56 -17.13 3.51 -4.02
N TRP A 57 -16.43 3.85 -2.94
CA TRP A 57 -15.12 4.53 -3.00
C TRP A 57 -13.94 3.56 -2.99
N LEU A 58 -14.17 2.30 -2.73
CA LEU A 58 -13.17 1.26 -2.92
C LEU A 58 -13.24 0.73 -4.36
N GLY A 59 -12.12 0.71 -5.05
CA GLY A 59 -12.04 0.22 -6.43
C GLY A 59 -12.74 1.10 -7.46
N MET A 60 -12.75 2.42 -7.29
CA MET A 60 -13.37 3.37 -8.23
C MET A 60 -12.84 3.22 -9.66
N THR A 61 -11.58 2.86 -9.84
CA THR A 61 -10.97 2.63 -11.16
C THR A 61 -11.26 1.24 -11.75
N TRP A 62 -11.86 0.32 -10.99
CA TRP A 62 -12.11 -1.03 -11.48
C TRP A 62 -13.23 -1.05 -12.52
N PRO A 63 -13.22 -2.05 -13.45
CA PRO A 63 -14.33 -2.27 -14.38
C PRO A 63 -15.66 -2.49 -13.64
N LYS A 64 -16.74 -2.02 -14.24
CA LYS A 64 -18.11 -2.17 -13.68
C LYS A 64 -18.52 -3.61 -13.48
N GLU A 65 -18.08 -4.52 -14.35
CA GLU A 65 -18.32 -5.95 -14.22
C GLU A 65 -17.78 -6.55 -12.91
N TYR A 66 -16.75 -5.92 -12.31
CA TYR A 66 -16.18 -6.31 -11.01
C TYR A 66 -16.60 -5.37 -9.87
N GLY A 67 -17.63 -4.55 -10.06
CA GLY A 67 -18.19 -3.69 -9.04
C GLY A 67 -17.55 -2.32 -8.90
N GLY A 68 -16.61 -1.96 -9.78
CA GLY A 68 -16.04 -0.62 -9.84
C GLY A 68 -16.93 0.36 -10.61
N SER A 69 -16.46 1.59 -10.79
CA SER A 69 -17.17 2.63 -11.52
C SER A 69 -16.51 3.03 -12.85
N GLU A 70 -15.35 2.43 -13.19
CA GLU A 70 -14.51 2.85 -14.32
C GLU A 70 -14.12 4.33 -14.23
N GLY A 71 -13.97 4.82 -12.99
CA GLY A 71 -13.63 6.20 -12.70
C GLY A 71 -12.16 6.52 -12.97
N GLU A 72 -11.87 7.80 -13.08
CA GLU A 72 -10.50 8.29 -13.23
C GLU A 72 -9.68 8.07 -11.95
N GLY A 73 -8.42 7.68 -12.09
CA GLY A 73 -7.49 7.43 -10.97
C GLY A 73 -7.26 8.62 -10.03
N VAL A 74 -7.56 9.84 -10.48
CA VAL A 74 -7.48 11.06 -9.66
C VAL A 74 -8.40 10.99 -8.44
N TYR A 75 -9.57 10.36 -8.54
CA TYR A 75 -10.50 10.23 -7.42
C TYR A 75 -9.97 9.30 -6.33
N GLU A 76 -9.30 8.20 -6.71
CA GLU A 76 -8.59 7.35 -5.75
C GLU A 76 -7.44 8.11 -5.06
N TYR A 77 -6.71 8.92 -5.81
CA TYR A 77 -5.66 9.79 -5.26
C TYR A 77 -6.23 10.80 -4.25
N LEU A 78 -7.29 11.52 -4.62
CA LEU A 78 -7.93 12.52 -3.76
C LEU A 78 -8.43 11.90 -2.45
N LEU A 79 -9.07 10.73 -2.52
CA LEU A 79 -9.51 9.99 -1.34
C LEU A 79 -8.33 9.59 -0.44
N ASN A 80 -7.29 9.00 -1.02
CA ASN A 80 -6.10 8.58 -0.27
C ASN A 80 -5.40 9.77 0.41
N GLU A 81 -5.25 10.91 -0.27
CA GLU A 81 -4.66 12.12 0.30
C GLU A 81 -5.46 12.64 1.50
N ARG A 82 -6.80 12.62 1.44
CA ARG A 82 -7.65 13.09 2.55
C ARG A 82 -7.59 12.14 3.74
N LEU A 83 -7.67 10.84 3.50
CA LEU A 83 -7.49 9.81 4.53
C LEU A 83 -6.12 9.94 5.21
N ALA A 84 -5.06 9.98 4.44
CA ALA A 84 -3.69 10.06 4.94
C ALA A 84 -3.43 11.38 5.70
N GLY A 85 -3.97 12.50 5.24
CA GLY A 85 -3.86 13.79 5.90
C GLY A 85 -4.49 13.83 7.29
N ARG A 86 -5.48 12.99 7.56
CA ARG A 86 -6.10 12.84 8.89
C ARG A 86 -5.52 11.69 9.72
N GLY A 87 -4.48 11.00 9.22
CA GLY A 87 -3.93 9.81 9.89
C GLY A 87 -4.89 8.62 9.88
N GLY A 88 -5.76 8.55 8.88
CA GLY A 88 -6.75 7.50 8.69
C GLY A 88 -6.15 6.22 8.13
N PRO A 89 -6.96 5.14 8.05
CA PRO A 89 -6.57 3.89 7.43
C PRO A 89 -6.17 4.10 5.97
N GLN A 90 -5.11 3.44 5.54
CA GLN A 90 -4.78 3.38 4.12
C GLN A 90 -5.76 2.45 3.41
N ILE A 91 -6.14 2.78 2.17
CA ILE A 91 -6.85 1.85 1.31
C ILE A 91 -5.92 0.66 1.05
N GLY A 92 -6.35 -0.51 1.48
CA GLY A 92 -5.51 -1.69 1.61
C GLY A 92 -4.95 -2.22 0.29
N LYS A 93 -4.00 -3.11 0.42
CA LYS A 93 -3.34 -3.82 -0.70
C LYS A 93 -4.34 -4.55 -1.59
N GLY A 94 -5.48 -4.96 -1.01
CA GLY A 94 -6.57 -5.62 -1.74
C GLY A 94 -7.05 -4.79 -2.93
N VAL A 95 -7.40 -3.53 -2.70
CA VAL A 95 -7.93 -2.64 -3.76
C VAL A 95 -6.84 -2.23 -4.75
N GLY A 96 -5.71 -1.74 -4.25
CA GLY A 96 -4.68 -1.09 -5.06
C GLY A 96 -3.80 -2.05 -5.86
N ILE A 97 -3.52 -3.22 -5.32
CA ILE A 97 -2.53 -4.17 -5.87
C ILE A 97 -3.20 -5.46 -6.28
N ILE A 98 -3.78 -6.18 -5.32
CA ILE A 98 -4.24 -7.56 -5.51
C ILE A 98 -5.44 -7.60 -6.44
N GLY A 99 -6.45 -6.77 -6.19
CA GLY A 99 -7.63 -6.72 -7.04
C GLY A 99 -7.32 -6.35 -8.47
N LYS A 100 -6.50 -5.32 -8.70
CA LYS A 100 -6.07 -4.93 -10.06
C LYS A 100 -5.28 -6.07 -10.75
N THR A 101 -4.43 -6.79 -10.01
CA THR A 101 -3.71 -7.93 -10.57
C THR A 101 -4.64 -9.12 -10.84
N LEU A 102 -5.62 -9.40 -9.97
CA LEU A 102 -6.63 -10.43 -10.20
C LEU A 102 -7.53 -10.11 -11.40
N ILE A 103 -7.94 -8.86 -11.57
CA ILE A 103 -8.71 -8.42 -12.75
C ILE A 103 -7.92 -8.69 -14.03
N ALA A 104 -6.63 -8.38 -14.06
CA ALA A 104 -5.79 -8.52 -15.24
C ALA A 104 -5.36 -9.98 -15.52
N HIS A 105 -5.12 -10.79 -14.49
CA HIS A 105 -4.43 -12.07 -14.62
C HIS A 105 -5.10 -13.23 -13.86
N GLY A 106 -6.02 -12.96 -12.93
CA GLY A 106 -6.70 -14.00 -12.15
C GLY A 106 -7.60 -14.89 -13.01
N ASN A 107 -7.75 -16.14 -12.62
CA ASN A 107 -8.77 -17.02 -13.15
C ASN A 107 -10.16 -16.62 -12.62
N ASP A 108 -11.23 -17.16 -13.18
CA ASP A 108 -12.61 -16.81 -12.82
C ASP A 108 -12.89 -17.10 -11.34
N PHE A 109 -12.41 -18.23 -10.82
CA PHE A 109 -12.55 -18.58 -9.40
C PHE A 109 -11.97 -17.51 -8.48
N LEU A 110 -10.77 -17.02 -8.74
CA LEU A 110 -10.12 -15.99 -7.93
C LEU A 110 -10.85 -14.65 -8.03
N LYS A 111 -11.33 -14.29 -9.21
CA LYS A 111 -12.11 -13.06 -9.41
C LYS A 111 -13.44 -13.10 -8.66
N ASP A 112 -14.19 -14.18 -8.81
CA ASP A 112 -15.51 -14.35 -8.18
C ASP A 112 -15.41 -14.41 -6.66
N GLU A 113 -14.36 -15.06 -6.14
CA GLU A 113 -14.15 -15.25 -4.70
C GLU A 113 -13.67 -13.96 -4.01
N PHE A 114 -12.71 -13.24 -4.61
CA PHE A 114 -11.98 -12.18 -3.90
C PHE A 114 -12.43 -10.77 -4.26
N LEU A 115 -12.75 -10.46 -5.52
CA LEU A 115 -13.04 -9.08 -5.91
C LEU A 115 -14.23 -8.48 -5.13
N PRO A 116 -15.37 -9.18 -4.97
CA PRO A 116 -16.46 -8.64 -4.16
C PRO A 116 -16.09 -8.44 -2.68
N LYS A 117 -15.30 -9.35 -2.11
CA LYS A 117 -14.87 -9.25 -0.71
C LYS A 117 -13.91 -8.09 -0.48
N ILE A 118 -13.02 -7.83 -1.44
CA ILE A 118 -12.11 -6.68 -1.41
C ILE A 118 -12.89 -5.37 -1.39
N LEU A 119 -13.89 -5.21 -2.27
CA LEU A 119 -14.69 -3.99 -2.34
C LEU A 119 -15.54 -3.75 -1.08
N ARG A 120 -15.91 -4.81 -0.36
CA ARG A 120 -16.63 -4.72 0.93
C ARG A 120 -15.70 -4.69 2.14
N ASN A 121 -14.39 -4.69 1.93
CA ASN A 121 -13.38 -4.78 2.99
C ASN A 121 -13.60 -5.98 3.94
N GLU A 122 -14.02 -7.12 3.39
CA GLU A 122 -14.25 -8.36 4.13
C GLU A 122 -13.01 -9.24 4.24
N VAL A 123 -11.93 -8.88 3.54
CA VAL A 123 -10.69 -9.65 3.47
C VAL A 123 -9.48 -8.74 3.45
N GLU A 124 -8.49 -9.09 4.27
CA GLU A 124 -7.19 -8.43 4.32
C GLU A 124 -6.08 -9.37 3.83
N PHE A 125 -5.05 -8.75 3.25
CA PHE A 125 -3.94 -9.47 2.64
C PHE A 125 -2.60 -9.06 3.23
N ALA A 126 -1.75 -10.06 3.42
CA ALA A 126 -0.33 -9.85 3.61
C ALA A 126 0.42 -10.13 2.29
N VAL A 127 1.57 -9.48 2.08
CA VAL A 127 2.39 -9.65 0.88
C VAL A 127 3.71 -10.32 1.22
N GLY A 128 3.98 -11.47 0.60
CA GLY A 128 5.15 -12.31 0.85
C GLY A 128 6.09 -12.36 -0.34
N TYR A 129 6.93 -11.33 -0.50
CA TYR A 129 7.97 -11.30 -1.52
C TYR A 129 9.36 -11.51 -0.91
N SER A 130 9.71 -10.70 0.09
CA SER A 130 11.04 -10.68 0.68
C SER A 130 11.36 -11.94 1.49
N GLU A 131 12.62 -12.36 1.41
CA GLU A 131 13.19 -13.47 2.20
C GLU A 131 14.47 -12.98 2.91
N PRO A 132 14.99 -13.70 3.92
CA PRO A 132 16.21 -13.28 4.61
C PRO A 132 17.39 -12.96 3.68
N ASN A 133 17.48 -13.62 2.53
CA ASN A 133 18.54 -13.42 1.53
C ASN A 133 18.05 -12.86 0.19
N ALA A 134 16.80 -12.39 0.11
CA ALA A 134 16.20 -11.85 -1.12
C ALA A 134 15.28 -10.67 -0.79
N GLY A 135 15.84 -9.45 -0.80
CA GLY A 135 15.14 -8.18 -0.62
C GLY A 135 15.11 -7.39 -1.92
N SER A 136 16.08 -6.50 -2.13
CA SER A 136 16.18 -5.69 -3.37
C SER A 136 16.28 -6.54 -4.64
N ASP A 137 16.94 -7.70 -4.56
CA ASP A 137 16.91 -8.72 -5.61
C ASP A 137 15.77 -9.73 -5.35
N ALA A 138 14.54 -9.28 -5.48
CA ALA A 138 13.35 -10.12 -5.24
C ALA A 138 13.30 -11.35 -6.15
N ALA A 139 13.88 -11.28 -7.35
CA ALA A 139 13.99 -12.43 -8.25
C ALA A 139 14.85 -13.56 -7.70
N SER A 140 15.64 -13.32 -6.65
CA SER A 140 16.44 -14.36 -5.96
C SER A 140 15.69 -15.09 -4.85
N MET A 141 14.39 -14.88 -4.69
CA MET A 141 13.58 -15.63 -3.72
C MET A 141 13.65 -17.13 -3.95
N ARG A 142 13.62 -17.90 -2.84
CA ARG A 142 13.87 -19.33 -2.81
C ARG A 142 12.77 -20.16 -2.16
N LEU A 143 11.72 -19.54 -1.58
CA LEU A 143 10.58 -20.28 -1.04
C LEU A 143 10.07 -21.22 -2.13
N LYS A 144 10.19 -22.52 -1.88
CA LYS A 144 10.04 -23.57 -2.88
C LYS A 144 8.59 -24.01 -3.00
N GLY A 145 8.10 -24.14 -4.23
CA GLY A 145 6.86 -24.83 -4.56
C GLY A 145 7.13 -26.03 -5.45
N VAL A 146 6.66 -27.20 -5.04
CA VAL A 146 6.79 -28.46 -5.80
C VAL A 146 5.42 -28.98 -6.13
N ARG A 147 5.24 -29.46 -7.35
CA ARG A 147 3.97 -30.11 -7.76
C ARG A 147 3.65 -31.29 -6.85
N GLY A 148 2.41 -31.37 -6.42
CA GLY A 148 1.92 -32.42 -5.56
C GLY A 148 0.41 -32.59 -5.65
N GLU A 149 -0.09 -33.58 -4.93
CA GLU A 149 -1.50 -33.88 -4.80
C GLU A 149 -1.85 -34.09 -3.32
N ARG A 150 -2.99 -33.54 -2.89
CA ARG A 150 -3.51 -33.75 -1.53
C ARG A 150 -5.04 -33.74 -1.58
N ASP A 151 -5.66 -34.71 -0.93
CA ASP A 151 -7.12 -34.88 -0.88
C ASP A 151 -7.80 -34.92 -2.27
N GLY A 152 -7.13 -35.53 -3.27
CA GLY A 152 -7.63 -35.64 -4.64
C GLY A 152 -7.56 -34.35 -5.46
N LYS A 153 -6.91 -33.29 -4.95
CA LYS A 153 -6.64 -32.05 -5.67
C LYS A 153 -5.18 -31.97 -6.08
N THR A 154 -4.93 -31.57 -7.32
CA THR A 154 -3.58 -31.19 -7.77
C THR A 154 -3.23 -29.77 -7.31
N GLY A 155 -1.95 -29.53 -7.08
CA GLY A 155 -1.49 -28.24 -6.59
C GLY A 155 0.01 -28.20 -6.32
N TRP A 156 0.38 -27.43 -5.32
CA TRP A 156 1.76 -27.12 -4.95
C TRP A 156 1.98 -27.34 -3.46
N ILE A 157 3.09 -27.98 -3.12
CA ILE A 157 3.56 -28.12 -1.74
C ILE A 157 4.66 -27.09 -1.53
N LEU A 158 4.43 -26.20 -0.56
CA LEU A 158 5.27 -25.04 -0.29
C LEU A 158 6.14 -25.26 0.94
N ASN A 159 7.43 -24.88 0.81
CA ASN A 159 8.39 -24.90 1.92
C ASN A 159 9.34 -23.71 1.84
N GLY A 160 9.54 -23.01 2.97
CA GLY A 160 10.48 -21.91 3.06
C GLY A 160 10.09 -20.85 4.09
N GLN A 161 10.61 -19.65 3.90
CA GLN A 161 10.44 -18.55 4.83
C GLN A 161 10.28 -17.24 4.06
N LYS A 162 9.42 -16.36 4.58
CA LYS A 162 9.35 -14.94 4.20
C LYS A 162 9.66 -14.05 5.39
N THR A 163 10.13 -12.84 5.12
CA THR A 163 10.43 -11.84 6.14
C THR A 163 9.88 -10.47 5.76
N TRP A 164 9.79 -9.56 6.72
CA TRP A 164 9.24 -8.21 6.54
C TRP A 164 7.79 -8.22 6.03
N THR A 165 7.02 -9.24 6.41
CA THR A 165 5.63 -9.38 6.03
C THR A 165 4.73 -8.55 6.94
N THR A 166 4.44 -7.33 6.51
CA THR A 166 3.49 -6.45 7.20
C THR A 166 2.09 -7.05 7.15
N SER A 167 1.35 -6.97 8.24
CA SER A 167 -0.03 -7.44 8.40
C SER A 167 -0.24 -8.95 8.48
N ALA A 168 0.80 -9.80 8.40
CA ALA A 168 0.61 -11.25 8.42
C ALA A 168 -0.11 -11.77 9.67
N HIS A 169 0.00 -11.09 10.81
CA HIS A 169 -0.59 -11.51 12.09
C HIS A 169 -2.11 -11.28 12.18
N PHE A 170 -2.72 -10.55 11.24
CA PHE A 170 -4.17 -10.33 11.20
C PHE A 170 -4.81 -10.53 9.81
N ALA A 171 -4.00 -10.58 8.74
CA ALA A 171 -4.51 -10.84 7.40
C ALA A 171 -5.02 -12.28 7.28
N GLU A 172 -6.08 -12.46 6.50
CA GLU A 172 -6.64 -13.76 6.21
C GLU A 172 -5.87 -14.47 5.09
N TRP A 173 -5.32 -13.71 4.13
CA TRP A 173 -4.70 -14.27 2.93
C TRP A 173 -3.29 -13.74 2.69
N TYR A 174 -2.46 -14.64 2.17
CA TYR A 174 -1.08 -14.36 1.81
C TYR A 174 -0.92 -14.28 0.30
N TRP A 175 -0.60 -13.12 -0.22
CA TRP A 175 -0.19 -12.88 -1.58
C TRP A 175 1.28 -13.23 -1.72
N LEU A 176 1.55 -14.46 -2.19
CA LEU A 176 2.83 -15.12 -1.99
C LEU A 176 3.57 -15.36 -3.30
N GLY A 177 4.82 -14.88 -3.39
CA GLY A 177 5.76 -15.25 -4.45
C GLY A 177 6.47 -16.57 -4.12
N VAL A 178 6.40 -17.54 -5.02
CA VAL A 178 6.89 -18.91 -4.84
C VAL A 178 7.84 -19.29 -5.96
N ARG A 179 8.98 -19.90 -5.66
CA ARG A 179 9.92 -20.47 -6.62
C ARG A 179 9.41 -21.82 -7.11
N THR A 180 8.86 -21.86 -8.32
CA THR A 180 8.31 -23.06 -8.97
C THR A 180 9.23 -23.67 -10.03
N ASP A 181 10.17 -22.87 -10.56
CA ASP A 181 11.26 -23.34 -11.42
C ASP A 181 12.61 -22.77 -10.89
N PRO A 182 13.47 -23.61 -10.32
CA PRO A 182 14.74 -23.18 -9.75
C PRO A 182 15.79 -22.77 -10.81
N ASP A 183 15.64 -23.19 -12.04
CA ASP A 183 16.63 -22.98 -13.11
C ASP A 183 16.47 -21.61 -13.78
N ASN A 184 15.31 -20.97 -13.59
CA ASN A 184 14.98 -19.66 -14.17
C ASN A 184 14.78 -18.58 -13.11
N LYS A 185 15.71 -17.63 -13.01
CA LYS A 185 15.68 -16.58 -12.00
C LYS A 185 14.40 -15.73 -12.06
N HIS A 186 14.07 -15.18 -13.21
CA HIS A 186 12.91 -14.28 -13.38
C HIS A 186 11.65 -15.03 -13.86
N ARG A 187 11.82 -16.06 -14.69
CA ARG A 187 10.73 -16.89 -15.22
C ARG A 187 10.57 -18.20 -14.45
N GLY A 188 10.76 -18.17 -13.15
CA GLY A 188 10.64 -19.35 -12.30
C GLY A 188 9.87 -19.03 -11.01
N ILE A 189 9.18 -17.90 -10.98
CA ILE A 189 8.37 -17.45 -9.86
C ILE A 189 6.90 -17.51 -10.24
N THR A 190 6.08 -18.06 -9.36
CA THR A 190 4.62 -18.09 -9.48
C THR A 190 4.01 -17.33 -8.34
N LEU A 191 2.94 -16.58 -8.58
CA LEU A 191 2.13 -15.96 -7.53
C LEU A 191 1.00 -16.89 -7.10
N MET A 192 0.76 -16.95 -5.80
CA MET A 192 -0.31 -17.78 -5.23
C MET A 192 -1.01 -17.01 -4.11
N LEU A 193 -2.31 -17.26 -3.94
CA LEU A 193 -3.07 -16.87 -2.75
C LEU A 193 -3.12 -18.05 -1.78
N VAL A 194 -2.67 -17.81 -0.55
CA VAL A 194 -2.54 -18.87 0.47
C VAL A 194 -3.25 -18.40 1.75
N PRO A 195 -4.22 -19.15 2.30
CA PRO A 195 -4.80 -18.81 3.60
C PRO A 195 -3.71 -18.82 4.68
N LEU A 196 -3.67 -17.80 5.54
CA LEU A 196 -2.65 -17.69 6.59
C LEU A 196 -2.92 -18.55 7.83
N ASP A 197 -4.14 -19.05 7.98
CA ASP A 197 -4.57 -19.92 9.10
C ASP A 197 -4.33 -21.43 8.84
N GLN A 198 -3.68 -21.79 7.72
CA GLN A 198 -3.39 -23.19 7.41
C GLN A 198 -2.39 -23.82 8.36
N PRO A 199 -2.54 -25.14 8.67
CA PRO A 199 -1.47 -25.93 9.27
C PRO A 199 -0.18 -25.84 8.45
N GLY A 200 0.96 -25.69 9.16
CA GLY A 200 2.28 -25.53 8.52
C GLY A 200 2.68 -24.06 8.32
N ILE A 201 1.81 -23.08 8.62
CA ILE A 201 2.19 -21.67 8.64
C ILE A 201 2.43 -21.23 10.08
N THR A 202 3.62 -20.65 10.32
CA THR A 202 3.98 -20.04 11.61
C THR A 202 4.36 -18.58 11.37
N ILE A 203 3.72 -17.67 12.10
CA ILE A 203 3.93 -16.23 11.99
C ILE A 203 4.59 -15.72 13.26
N ASN A 204 5.79 -15.15 13.13
CA ASN A 204 6.53 -14.56 14.24
C ASN A 204 6.69 -13.06 13.99
N LYS A 205 6.45 -12.30 15.04
CA LYS A 205 6.65 -10.86 15.06
C LYS A 205 8.15 -10.53 14.95
N ILE A 206 8.46 -9.50 14.18
CA ILE A 206 9.78 -8.86 14.17
C ILE A 206 9.67 -7.55 14.97
N ASP A 207 10.44 -7.46 16.05
CA ASP A 207 10.56 -6.20 16.79
C ASP A 207 11.52 -5.26 16.07
N THR A 208 11.00 -4.10 15.66
CA THR A 208 11.79 -3.06 14.99
C THR A 208 12.32 -2.04 15.97
N MET A 209 13.38 -1.28 15.59
CA MET A 209 14.02 -0.28 16.46
C MET A 209 13.06 0.83 16.94
N GLY A 210 12.02 1.11 16.20
CA GLY A 210 11.04 2.14 16.54
C GLY A 210 10.15 1.82 17.72
N GLY A 211 10.21 0.60 18.24
CA GLY A 211 9.48 0.08 19.40
C GLY A 211 8.05 0.60 19.45
N VAL A 212 7.11 -0.10 18.85
CA VAL A 212 5.74 0.40 18.83
C VAL A 212 5.09 0.20 20.19
N PRO A 213 4.71 1.25 20.91
CA PRO A 213 4.12 1.13 22.24
C PRO A 213 2.81 0.33 22.25
N MET A 214 2.14 0.23 21.13
CA MET A 214 0.76 -0.24 21.04
C MET A 214 0.60 -1.67 20.50
N GLY A 215 1.63 -2.27 20.04
CA GLY A 215 1.64 -3.72 19.78
C GLY A 215 1.04 -4.23 18.48
N ASP A 216 0.43 -3.43 17.66
CA ASP A 216 -0.33 -3.90 16.50
C ASP A 216 0.31 -3.59 15.14
N GLU A 217 1.25 -2.67 15.12
CA GLU A 217 1.95 -2.24 13.90
C GLU A 217 3.17 -3.11 13.66
N ARG A 218 3.01 -4.25 13.01
CA ARG A 218 4.06 -5.26 12.97
C ARG A 218 4.37 -5.73 11.59
N THR A 219 5.65 -5.85 11.35
CA THR A 219 6.15 -6.72 10.32
C THR A 219 6.50 -8.08 10.92
N ASN A 220 6.44 -9.12 10.11
CA ASN A 220 6.52 -10.49 10.60
C ASN A 220 7.50 -11.31 9.75
N GLU A 221 8.03 -12.37 10.37
CA GLU A 221 8.56 -13.54 9.69
C GLU A 221 7.46 -14.58 9.54
N VAL A 222 7.39 -15.21 8.38
CA VAL A 222 6.40 -16.25 8.07
C VAL A 222 7.14 -17.49 7.62
N PHE A 223 7.03 -18.55 8.39
CA PHE A 223 7.58 -19.88 8.09
C PHE A 223 6.49 -20.72 7.44
N ILE A 224 6.85 -21.45 6.41
CA ILE A 224 5.96 -22.30 5.62
C ILE A 224 6.58 -23.68 5.55
N ASP A 225 5.90 -24.68 6.09
CA ASP A 225 6.35 -26.06 6.17
C ASP A 225 5.23 -27.00 5.70
N ASP A 226 5.46 -27.65 4.57
CA ASP A 226 4.56 -28.61 3.94
C ASP A 226 3.13 -28.09 3.69
N VAL A 227 3.00 -26.81 3.32
CA VAL A 227 1.72 -26.17 3.05
C VAL A 227 1.26 -26.50 1.63
N PHE A 228 0.05 -27.07 1.50
CA PHE A 228 -0.54 -27.38 0.19
C PHE A 228 -1.42 -26.26 -0.34
N VAL A 229 -1.20 -25.87 -1.60
CA VAL A 229 -1.98 -24.86 -2.31
C VAL A 229 -2.56 -25.47 -3.58
N PRO A 230 -3.88 -25.62 -3.72
CA PRO A 230 -4.53 -26.08 -4.93
C PRO A 230 -4.26 -25.19 -6.14
N ASP A 231 -4.29 -25.76 -7.34
CA ASP A 231 -4.05 -25.02 -8.59
C ASP A 231 -4.99 -23.83 -8.80
N GLU A 232 -6.20 -23.90 -8.30
CA GLU A 232 -7.20 -22.82 -8.40
C GLU A 232 -6.76 -21.51 -7.73
N TYR A 233 -5.81 -21.57 -6.76
CA TYR A 233 -5.25 -20.40 -6.08
C TYR A 233 -3.97 -19.85 -6.74
N VAL A 234 -3.56 -20.38 -7.88
CA VAL A 234 -2.47 -19.80 -8.68
C VAL A 234 -2.97 -18.57 -9.40
N VAL A 235 -2.26 -17.47 -9.24
CA VAL A 235 -2.57 -16.20 -9.89
C VAL A 235 -1.91 -16.14 -11.26
N GLY A 236 -2.74 -16.15 -12.30
CA GLY A 236 -2.28 -16.13 -13.68
C GLY A 236 -1.53 -17.40 -14.08
N GLU A 237 -0.50 -17.25 -14.89
CA GLU A 237 0.28 -18.36 -15.41
C GLU A 237 1.42 -18.76 -14.47
N VAL A 238 1.67 -20.06 -14.36
CA VAL A 238 2.82 -20.61 -13.64
C VAL A 238 4.11 -20.02 -14.24
N ASN A 239 5.04 -19.63 -13.38
CA ASN A 239 6.33 -19.02 -13.72
C ASN A 239 6.26 -17.57 -14.28
N SER A 240 5.10 -16.96 -14.33
CA SER A 240 4.93 -15.54 -14.75
C SER A 240 4.82 -14.55 -13.57
N GLY A 241 4.89 -15.04 -12.34
CA GLY A 241 4.67 -14.26 -11.13
C GLY A 241 5.61 -13.06 -10.96
N PHE A 242 6.86 -13.14 -11.41
CA PHE A 242 7.79 -12.00 -11.31
C PHE A 242 7.33 -10.80 -12.15
N GLN A 243 6.73 -11.05 -13.32
CA GLN A 243 6.14 -9.98 -14.13
C GLN A 243 4.98 -9.31 -13.38
N TYR A 244 4.10 -10.11 -12.76
CA TYR A 244 2.95 -9.59 -12.00
C TYR A 244 3.39 -8.82 -10.75
N ILE A 245 4.42 -9.30 -10.04
CA ILE A 245 5.05 -8.60 -8.91
C ILE A 245 5.57 -7.22 -9.36
N SER A 246 6.27 -7.15 -10.49
CA SER A 246 6.81 -5.89 -11.00
C SER A 246 5.72 -4.87 -11.31
N GLN A 247 4.64 -5.30 -11.97
CA GLN A 247 3.48 -4.46 -12.26
C GLN A 247 2.78 -3.99 -10.96
N ALA A 248 2.62 -4.89 -9.99
CA ALA A 248 2.02 -4.58 -8.70
C ALA A 248 2.85 -3.55 -7.90
N LEU A 249 4.19 -3.66 -7.93
CA LEU A 249 5.08 -2.72 -7.25
C LEU A 249 5.03 -1.30 -7.86
N ASP A 250 4.78 -1.16 -9.16
CA ASP A 250 4.59 0.15 -9.78
C ASP A 250 3.32 0.83 -9.27
N LEU A 251 2.23 0.08 -9.13
CA LEU A 251 0.98 0.56 -8.54
C LEU A 251 1.16 0.93 -7.05
N GLU A 252 1.88 0.12 -6.29
CA GLU A 252 2.14 0.35 -4.87
C GLU A 252 2.90 1.65 -4.61
N ARG A 253 3.92 1.95 -5.41
CA ARG A 253 4.76 3.15 -5.24
C ARG A 253 3.95 4.44 -5.24
N PHE A 254 2.87 4.50 -5.98
CA PHE A 254 2.03 5.68 -6.08
C PHE A 254 0.98 5.74 -4.97
N THR A 255 0.32 4.64 -4.67
CA THR A 255 -0.80 4.62 -3.71
C THR A 255 -0.36 4.73 -2.25
N MET A 256 0.88 4.31 -1.91
CA MET A 256 1.38 4.28 -0.53
C MET A 256 2.11 5.54 -0.09
N PHE A 257 2.50 6.43 -1.00
CA PHE A 257 3.26 7.64 -0.67
C PHE A 257 2.46 8.90 -0.98
N THR A 258 1.53 9.21 -0.09
CA THR A 258 0.75 10.45 -0.16
C THR A 258 1.57 11.64 0.34
N TYR A 259 1.27 12.84 -0.19
CA TYR A 259 1.90 14.09 0.21
C TYR A 259 1.39 14.59 1.58
N SER A 260 0.11 14.38 1.87
CA SER A 260 -0.56 14.96 3.04
C SER A 260 0.12 14.66 4.38
N PRO A 261 0.65 13.44 4.67
CA PRO A 261 1.41 13.20 5.89
C PRO A 261 2.72 13.99 5.99
N ILE A 262 3.38 14.25 4.86
CA ILE A 262 4.60 15.07 4.82
C ILE A 262 4.26 16.51 5.21
N LYS A 263 3.20 17.05 4.61
CA LYS A 263 2.71 18.41 4.90
C LYS A 263 2.34 18.57 6.36
N GLN A 264 1.64 17.60 6.92
CA GLN A 264 1.21 17.62 8.32
C GLN A 264 2.40 17.63 9.28
N ARG A 265 3.42 16.81 9.06
CA ARG A 265 4.65 16.82 9.88
C ARG A 265 5.39 18.16 9.79
N LEU A 266 5.42 18.76 8.60
CA LEU A 266 5.97 20.12 8.43
C LEU A 266 5.16 21.14 9.21
N ASP A 267 3.82 21.06 9.20
CA ASP A 267 2.96 21.97 9.94
C ASP A 267 3.19 21.85 11.45
N VAL A 268 3.29 20.63 11.99
CA VAL A 268 3.64 20.41 13.41
C VAL A 268 4.99 21.04 13.75
N LEU A 269 6.00 20.86 12.90
CA LEU A 269 7.31 21.51 13.11
C LEU A 269 7.22 23.03 13.07
N VAL A 270 6.47 23.58 12.12
CA VAL A 270 6.26 25.03 12.01
C VAL A 270 5.54 25.59 13.25
N ASP A 271 4.53 24.90 13.75
CA ASP A 271 3.81 25.33 14.95
C ASP A 271 4.69 25.23 16.20
N HIS A 272 5.53 24.21 16.32
CA HIS A 272 6.55 24.13 17.37
C HIS A 272 7.49 25.33 17.30
N VAL A 273 8.07 25.64 16.15
CA VAL A 273 8.95 26.79 15.95
C VAL A 273 8.28 28.13 16.28
N ARG A 274 6.97 28.25 16.05
CA ARG A 274 6.21 29.48 16.34
C ARG A 274 6.00 29.74 17.83
N THR A 275 5.95 28.69 18.64
CA THR A 275 5.53 28.74 20.03
C THR A 275 6.68 28.63 21.03
N GLU A 276 7.77 27.95 20.64
CA GLU A 276 8.87 27.64 21.54
C GLU A 276 9.90 28.76 21.67
N THR A 277 10.60 28.74 22.79
CA THR A 277 11.70 29.64 23.12
C THR A 277 12.92 28.87 23.60
N VAL A 278 14.11 29.34 23.26
CA VAL A 278 15.39 28.82 23.76
C VAL A 278 16.13 29.98 24.45
N ASP A 279 16.56 29.78 25.68
CA ASP A 279 17.21 30.80 26.51
C ASP A 279 16.42 32.12 26.64
N GLY A 280 15.07 32.03 26.55
CA GLY A 280 14.16 33.19 26.66
C GLY A 280 13.90 33.90 25.32
N GLU A 281 14.55 33.52 24.24
CA GLU A 281 14.37 34.08 22.89
C GLU A 281 13.47 33.20 22.05
N PRO A 282 12.49 33.75 21.30
CA PRO A 282 11.66 32.95 20.39
C PRO A 282 12.47 32.33 19.27
N ILE A 283 12.41 30.99 19.12
CA ILE A 283 13.20 30.29 18.07
C ILE A 283 12.74 30.67 16.66
N LYS A 284 11.53 31.13 16.47
CA LYS A 284 11.01 31.64 15.18
C LYS A 284 11.81 32.84 14.64
N ASP A 285 12.51 33.59 15.52
CA ASP A 285 13.24 34.77 15.14
C ASP A 285 14.71 34.47 14.81
N ASP A 286 15.18 33.25 15.08
CA ASP A 286 16.50 32.77 14.66
C ASP A 286 16.59 32.63 13.13
N PRO A 287 17.51 33.33 12.46
CA PRO A 287 17.64 33.32 11.01
C PRO A 287 18.01 31.91 10.45
N ILE A 288 18.73 31.08 11.21
CA ILE A 288 19.09 29.71 10.82
C ILE A 288 17.85 28.83 10.82
N VAL A 289 17.04 28.90 11.88
CA VAL A 289 15.79 28.17 11.98
C VAL A 289 14.83 28.58 10.84
N ARG A 290 14.69 29.89 10.60
CA ARG A 290 13.85 30.41 9.50
C ARG A 290 14.30 29.90 8.14
N GLN A 291 15.62 29.91 7.89
CA GLN A 291 16.18 29.38 6.64
C GLN A 291 15.89 27.89 6.50
N ARG A 292 16.05 27.11 7.56
CA ARG A 292 15.78 25.68 7.56
C ARG A 292 14.31 25.36 7.27
N ILE A 293 13.40 26.05 7.94
CA ILE A 293 11.95 25.93 7.69
C ILE A 293 11.61 26.30 6.24
N GLY A 294 12.17 27.41 5.72
CA GLY A 294 11.96 27.81 4.33
C GLY A 294 12.44 26.75 3.32
N GLN A 295 13.58 26.12 3.57
CA GLN A 295 14.06 25.01 2.77
C GLN A 295 13.11 23.81 2.80
N LEU A 296 12.71 23.37 4.00
CA LEU A 296 11.80 22.24 4.17
C LEU A 296 10.44 22.49 3.52
N ALA A 297 9.90 23.71 3.64
CA ALA A 297 8.67 24.08 2.98
C ALA A 297 8.78 24.04 1.45
N THR A 298 9.92 24.46 0.91
CA THR A 298 10.21 24.36 -0.53
C THR A 298 10.28 22.90 -0.99
N GLU A 299 10.98 22.06 -0.25
CA GLU A 299 11.09 20.63 -0.57
C GLU A 299 9.72 19.92 -0.45
N ALA A 300 8.87 20.29 0.51
CA ALA A 300 7.51 19.81 0.63
C ALA A 300 6.68 20.16 -0.62
N GLU A 301 6.79 21.39 -1.10
CA GLU A 301 6.08 21.81 -2.32
C GLU A 301 6.60 21.07 -3.58
N VAL A 302 7.90 20.80 -3.65
CA VAL A 302 8.46 19.94 -4.71
C VAL A 302 7.83 18.54 -4.66
N ALA A 303 7.73 17.93 -3.47
CA ALA A 303 7.09 16.63 -3.32
C ALA A 303 5.62 16.66 -3.80
N ARG A 304 4.86 17.71 -3.45
CA ARG A 304 3.47 17.89 -3.89
C ARG A 304 3.36 17.93 -5.42
N VAL A 305 4.19 18.74 -6.06
CA VAL A 305 4.18 18.89 -7.53
C VAL A 305 4.59 17.61 -8.23
N MET A 306 5.58 16.88 -7.69
CA MET A 306 5.97 15.57 -8.22
C MET A 306 4.82 14.55 -8.11
N GLY A 307 4.10 14.53 -6.99
CA GLY A 307 2.91 13.68 -6.83
C GLY A 307 1.83 14.00 -7.87
N LEU A 308 1.49 15.27 -8.05
CA LEU A 308 0.52 15.72 -9.07
C LEU A 308 0.97 15.38 -10.49
N ARG A 309 2.28 15.40 -10.78
CA ARG A 309 2.81 14.95 -12.07
C ARG A 309 2.52 13.46 -12.29
N VAL A 310 2.73 12.61 -11.29
CA VAL A 310 2.42 11.17 -11.38
C VAL A 310 0.93 10.96 -11.67
N VAL A 311 0.03 11.67 -10.97
CA VAL A 311 -1.42 11.63 -11.24
C VAL A 311 -1.73 12.00 -12.67
N SER A 312 -1.17 13.12 -13.16
CA SER A 312 -1.40 13.62 -14.52
C SER A 312 -0.93 12.62 -15.59
N GLU A 313 0.24 12.01 -15.40
CA GLU A 313 0.76 11.00 -16.33
C GLU A 313 -0.04 9.68 -16.26
N SER A 314 -0.51 9.28 -15.09
CA SER A 314 -1.41 8.14 -14.94
C SER A 314 -2.73 8.36 -15.70
N MET A 315 -3.35 9.52 -15.53
CA MET A 315 -4.59 9.87 -16.27
C MET A 315 -4.39 9.85 -17.78
N LYS A 316 -3.23 10.30 -18.28
CA LYS A 316 -2.91 10.20 -19.72
C LYS A 316 -2.74 8.75 -20.17
N ALA A 317 -2.10 7.93 -19.35
CA ALA A 317 -1.94 6.50 -19.65
C ALA A 317 -3.30 5.78 -19.71
N ASP A 318 -4.21 6.12 -18.82
CA ASP A 318 -5.58 5.56 -18.80
C ASP A 318 -6.40 6.04 -20.02
N ALA A 319 -6.22 7.30 -20.43
CA ALA A 319 -6.99 7.90 -21.53
C ALA A 319 -6.51 7.49 -22.94
N VAL A 320 -5.24 7.11 -23.11
CA VAL A 320 -4.63 6.84 -24.41
C VAL A 320 -4.09 5.41 -24.47
N PRO A 321 -4.76 4.48 -25.17
CA PRO A 321 -4.30 3.10 -25.31
C PRO A 321 -2.86 3.01 -25.80
N GLY A 322 -2.05 2.18 -25.14
CA GLY A 322 -0.64 1.96 -25.47
C GLY A 322 0.32 2.96 -24.82
N THR A 323 -0.17 3.94 -24.06
CA THR A 323 0.67 4.80 -23.24
C THR A 323 1.18 3.99 -22.04
N PRO A 324 2.51 3.95 -21.77
CA PRO A 324 3.03 3.24 -20.61
C PRO A 324 2.62 3.94 -19.30
N PRO A 325 2.47 3.20 -18.20
CA PRO A 325 2.23 3.78 -16.89
C PRO A 325 3.45 4.62 -16.44
N PRO A 326 3.27 5.62 -15.55
CA PRO A 326 4.33 6.52 -15.09
C PRO A 326 5.30 5.86 -14.09
N THR A 327 5.96 4.77 -14.48
CA THR A 327 6.87 3.98 -13.65
C THR A 327 8.09 4.79 -13.19
N VAL A 328 8.66 5.60 -14.09
CA VAL A 328 9.83 6.44 -13.78
C VAL A 328 9.44 7.56 -12.83
N GLU A 329 8.38 8.28 -13.13
CA GLU A 329 7.85 9.38 -12.32
C GLU A 329 7.47 8.91 -10.92
N SER A 330 6.82 7.76 -10.80
CA SER A 330 6.47 7.15 -9.51
C SER A 330 7.73 6.80 -8.70
N SER A 331 8.77 6.31 -9.35
CA SER A 331 10.04 5.98 -8.70
C SER A 331 10.79 7.23 -8.25
N GLU A 332 10.84 8.28 -9.07
CA GLU A 332 11.42 9.59 -8.74
C GLU A 332 10.70 10.22 -7.54
N TYR A 333 9.36 10.24 -7.58
CA TYR A 333 8.55 10.75 -6.48
C TYR A 333 8.81 9.99 -5.19
N LYS A 334 8.72 8.66 -5.23
CA LYS A 334 8.97 7.81 -4.06
C LYS A 334 10.35 8.06 -3.45
N LEU A 335 11.39 8.11 -4.26
CA LEU A 335 12.75 8.38 -3.79
C LEU A 335 12.83 9.76 -3.13
N PHE A 336 12.36 10.80 -3.80
CA PHE A 336 12.38 12.15 -3.26
C PHE A 336 11.60 12.27 -1.94
N ALA A 337 10.37 11.77 -1.90
CA ALA A 337 9.47 11.88 -0.75
C ALA A 337 10.04 11.14 0.48
N THR A 338 10.61 9.94 0.30
CA THR A 338 11.20 9.18 1.41
C THR A 338 12.48 9.82 1.95
N GLU A 339 13.37 10.31 1.08
CA GLU A 339 14.57 11.03 1.50
C GLU A 339 14.23 12.40 2.14
N PHE A 340 13.20 13.07 1.65
CA PHE A 340 12.71 14.30 2.26
C PHE A 340 12.08 14.04 3.64
N SER A 341 11.28 12.98 3.80
CA SER A 341 10.70 12.60 5.10
C SER A 341 11.79 12.38 6.16
N LYS A 342 12.92 11.78 5.78
CA LYS A 342 14.09 11.63 6.67
C LYS A 342 14.67 12.99 7.05
N ARG A 343 14.92 13.88 6.08
CA ARG A 343 15.44 15.24 6.36
C ARG A 343 14.51 16.07 7.22
N LEU A 344 13.20 15.86 7.08
CA LEU A 344 12.19 16.53 7.90
C LEU A 344 12.18 15.99 9.33
N ALA A 345 12.41 14.69 9.52
CA ALA A 345 12.51 14.08 10.85
C ALA A 345 13.80 14.48 11.59
N ASP A 346 14.88 14.76 10.85
CA ASP A 346 16.18 15.19 11.40
C ASP A 346 16.21 16.70 11.74
N ALA A 347 15.16 17.46 11.45
CA ALA A 347 15.13 18.92 11.60
C ALA A 347 14.58 19.36 12.95
#